data_dce31d50b2e019d506949d78ccb18660
#
_entry.id   dce31d50b2e019d506949d78ccb18660
#
_cell.length_a   1.000
_cell.length_b   1.000
_cell.length_c   1.000
_cell.angle_alpha   90.00
_cell.angle_beta   90.00
_cell.angle_gamma   90.00
#
_symmetry.space_group_name_H-M   'P 1'
#
loop_
_entity.id
_entity.type
_entity.pdbx_description
1 polymer ?
#
loop_
_entity_poly.entity_id
_entity_poly.type
_entity_poly.pdbx_seq_one_letter_code
_entity_poly.pdbx_strand_id
1 'polypeptide(L)'
;MAEALGVRPVEAYMARDLVCVVPDETDVFECRPDQEKIAALDGLLCHITALGKAYDCVSRSFAPKLKVPEDPVCGSGHCHIIPIMADKLGKQDLKAYQASQRGGELYCHLEQGRLAMAGYAALYSEADLKIPGVKD
;
A
#
# COMPACT_ATOMS: atom_id res chain seq x y z
N MET A 1 1.63 6.41 16.72
CA MET A 1 2.10 6.23 15.33
C MET A 1 3.63 6.21 15.25
N ALA A 2 4.34 7.26 15.68
CA ALA A 2 5.80 7.32 15.54
C ALA A 2 6.53 6.13 16.19
N GLU A 3 6.16 5.75 17.42
CA GLU A 3 6.72 4.57 18.09
C GLU A 3 6.37 3.25 17.40
N ALA A 4 5.20 3.17 16.74
CA ALA A 4 4.75 1.96 16.06
C ALA A 4 5.48 1.77 14.73
N LEU A 5 5.84 2.85 14.05
CA LEU A 5 6.50 2.83 12.74
C LEU A 5 8.03 2.98 12.83
N GLY A 6 8.57 3.44 13.97
CA GLY A 6 9.97 3.78 14.13
C GLY A 6 10.39 5.07 13.41
N VAL A 7 9.44 5.75 12.77
CA VAL A 7 9.60 7.03 12.07
C VAL A 7 8.43 7.95 12.38
N ARG A 8 8.61 9.27 12.21
CA ARG A 8 7.61 10.27 12.57
C ARG A 8 6.80 10.72 11.35
N PRO A 9 5.50 10.37 11.24
CA PRO A 9 4.63 10.91 10.21
C PRO A 9 4.45 12.43 10.38
N VAL A 10 4.33 13.13 9.25
CA VAL A 10 3.98 14.57 9.18
C VAL A 10 2.50 14.77 8.93
N GLU A 11 1.83 13.79 8.33
CA GLU A 11 0.38 13.77 8.13
C GLU A 11 -0.14 12.36 8.38
N ALA A 12 -1.42 12.27 8.75
CA ALA A 12 -2.11 11.00 8.90
C ALA A 12 -3.56 11.12 8.40
N TYR A 13 -4.03 10.13 7.68
CA TYR A 13 -5.36 10.04 7.13
C TYR A 13 -6.02 8.74 7.59
N MET A 14 -7.28 8.82 8.01
CA MET A 14 -8.04 7.66 8.49
C MET A 14 -9.28 7.46 7.63
N ALA A 15 -9.42 6.24 7.12
CA ALA A 15 -10.64 5.73 6.49
C ALA A 15 -10.84 4.28 6.97
N ARG A 16 -10.98 3.30 6.07
CA ARG A 16 -10.88 1.88 6.46
C ARG A 16 -9.48 1.57 7.01
N ASP A 17 -8.47 2.14 6.42
CA ASP A 17 -7.06 1.97 6.76
C ASP A 17 -6.45 3.30 7.23
N LEU A 18 -5.40 3.21 8.03
CA LEU A 18 -4.59 4.36 8.44
C LEU A 18 -3.48 4.58 7.41
N VAL A 19 -3.37 5.79 6.85
CA VAL A 19 -2.25 6.21 5.99
C VAL A 19 -1.41 7.24 6.72
N CYS A 20 -0.15 6.95 6.90
CA CYS A 20 0.86 7.83 7.51
C CYS A 20 1.79 8.37 6.41
N VAL A 21 1.77 9.68 6.20
CA VAL A 21 2.71 10.34 5.27
C VAL A 21 3.95 10.76 6.03
N VAL A 22 5.12 10.41 5.51
CA VAL A 22 6.43 10.78 6.08
C VAL A 22 7.15 11.76 5.15
N PRO A 23 8.15 12.52 5.68
CA PRO A 23 8.82 13.58 4.92
C PRO A 23 9.56 13.12 3.67
N ASP A 24 10.25 11.97 3.72
CA ASP A 24 11.13 11.50 2.65
C ASP A 24 10.92 9.99 2.41
N GLU A 25 11.21 9.52 1.19
CA GLU A 25 11.14 8.09 0.85
C GLU A 25 12.11 7.25 1.69
N THR A 26 13.21 7.81 2.16
CA THR A 26 14.16 7.14 3.05
C THR A 26 13.48 6.68 4.33
N ASP A 27 12.56 7.47 4.88
CA ASP A 27 11.77 7.10 6.06
C ASP A 27 10.88 5.87 5.80
N VAL A 28 10.40 5.70 4.57
CA VAL A 28 9.63 4.52 4.17
C VAL A 28 10.53 3.28 4.13
N PHE A 29 11.72 3.39 3.53
CA PHE A 29 12.67 2.29 3.43
C PHE A 29 13.24 1.89 4.80
N GLU A 30 13.52 2.87 5.66
CA GLU A 30 14.13 2.66 6.97
C GLU A 30 13.12 2.38 8.09
N CYS A 31 11.82 2.49 7.81
CA CYS A 31 10.74 2.21 8.76
C CYS A 31 10.94 0.85 9.43
N ARG A 32 10.86 0.83 10.75
CA ARG A 32 10.97 -0.37 11.60
C ARG A 32 9.64 -0.61 12.31
N PRO A 33 8.69 -1.31 11.68
CA PRO A 33 7.36 -1.51 12.23
C PRO A 33 7.36 -2.43 13.44
N ASP A 34 6.79 -1.93 14.54
CA ASP A 34 6.43 -2.74 15.71
C ASP A 34 5.02 -3.27 15.49
N GLN A 35 4.90 -4.57 15.22
CA GLN A 35 3.64 -5.19 14.84
C GLN A 35 2.57 -5.11 15.92
N GLU A 36 2.95 -5.22 17.20
CA GLU A 36 2.01 -5.14 18.32
C GLU A 36 1.47 -3.71 18.47
N LYS A 37 2.34 -2.71 18.36
CA LYS A 37 1.92 -1.31 18.42
C LYS A 37 1.10 -0.91 17.20
N ILE A 38 1.42 -1.42 16.00
CA ILE A 38 0.60 -1.19 14.81
C ILE A 38 -0.78 -1.83 14.96
N ALA A 39 -0.86 -3.04 15.52
CA ALA A 39 -2.14 -3.69 15.78
C ALA A 39 -3.02 -2.91 16.77
N ALA A 40 -2.44 -2.12 17.64
CA ALA A 40 -3.16 -1.26 18.58
C ALA A 40 -3.62 0.09 18.00
N LEU A 41 -3.17 0.46 16.78
CA LEU A 41 -3.64 1.67 16.10
C LEU A 41 -5.04 1.45 15.51
N ASP A 42 -5.76 2.55 15.30
CA ASP A 42 -7.03 2.51 14.54
C ASP A 42 -6.79 2.15 13.08
N GLY A 43 -7.85 1.76 12.37
CA GLY A 43 -7.80 1.27 10.99
C GLY A 43 -7.54 -0.24 10.92
N LEU A 44 -7.83 -0.85 9.77
CA LEU A 44 -7.61 -2.27 9.53
C LEU A 44 -6.15 -2.55 9.18
N LEU A 45 -5.59 -1.77 8.24
CA LEU A 45 -4.19 -1.76 7.85
C LEU A 45 -3.55 -0.42 8.24
N CYS A 46 -2.23 -0.42 8.34
CA CYS A 46 -1.43 0.79 8.47
C CYS A 46 -0.48 0.90 7.28
N HIS A 47 -0.59 1.99 6.54
CA HIS A 47 0.28 2.31 5.40
C HIS A 47 1.20 3.45 5.78
N ILE A 48 2.45 3.35 5.37
CA ILE A 48 3.39 4.47 5.38
C ILE A 48 3.73 4.84 3.94
N THR A 49 3.80 6.13 3.63
CA THR A 49 4.08 6.59 2.27
C THR A 49 4.77 7.94 2.26
N ALA A 50 5.52 8.20 1.19
CA ALA A 50 6.18 9.47 0.89
C ALA A 50 6.19 9.72 -0.62
N LEU A 51 6.47 10.96 -1.01
CA LEU A 51 6.87 11.25 -2.39
C LEU A 51 8.19 10.55 -2.69
N GLY A 52 8.29 9.96 -3.88
CA GLY A 52 9.47 9.24 -4.33
C GLY A 52 10.37 10.10 -5.25
N LYS A 53 11.59 9.64 -5.47
CA LYS A 53 12.56 10.25 -6.41
C LYS A 53 12.54 9.56 -7.77
N ALA A 54 12.51 8.22 -7.77
CA ALA A 54 12.42 7.40 -8.98
C ALA A 54 10.98 7.05 -9.36
N TYR A 55 10.07 7.10 -8.39
CA TYR A 55 8.64 6.87 -8.49
C TYR A 55 7.90 8.11 -8.03
N ASP A 56 6.62 8.23 -8.36
CA ASP A 56 5.79 9.34 -7.86
C ASP A 56 5.55 9.23 -6.36
N CYS A 57 5.39 8.00 -5.86
CA CYS A 57 5.34 7.72 -4.43
C CYS A 57 5.92 6.34 -4.10
N VAL A 58 6.37 6.21 -2.86
CA VAL A 58 6.88 4.97 -2.28
C VAL A 58 6.06 4.66 -1.04
N SER A 59 5.76 3.37 -0.80
CA SER A 59 4.92 2.94 0.32
C SER A 59 5.36 1.61 0.92
N ARG A 60 4.91 1.33 2.14
CA ARG A 60 4.86 0.00 2.76
C ARG A 60 3.51 -0.18 3.46
N SER A 61 3.06 -1.42 3.57
CA SER A 61 1.72 -1.74 4.08
C SER A 61 1.77 -2.85 5.11
N PHE A 62 1.28 -2.58 6.31
CA PHE A 62 1.31 -3.49 7.45
C PHE A 62 -0.11 -3.88 7.85
N ALA A 63 -0.35 -5.18 8.05
CA ALA A 63 -1.66 -5.74 8.35
C ALA A 63 -1.62 -6.77 9.51
N PRO A 64 -1.02 -6.45 10.66
CA PRO A 64 -0.89 -7.41 11.76
C PRO A 64 -2.23 -7.91 12.30
N LYS A 65 -3.30 -7.11 12.22
CA LYS A 65 -4.67 -7.52 12.59
C LYS A 65 -5.19 -8.67 11.70
N LEU A 66 -4.68 -8.79 10.48
CA LEU A 66 -4.99 -9.86 9.54
C LEU A 66 -3.96 -11.00 9.59
N LYS A 67 -3.05 -11.00 10.57
CA LYS A 67 -1.93 -11.94 10.69
C LYS A 67 -0.96 -11.90 9.51
N VAL A 68 -0.89 -10.77 8.82
CA VAL A 68 0.07 -10.47 7.76
C VAL A 68 0.98 -9.35 8.26
N PRO A 69 2.23 -9.62 8.65
CA PRO A 69 3.13 -8.58 9.17
C PRO A 69 3.33 -7.44 8.16
N GLU A 70 3.55 -7.79 6.90
CA GLU A 70 3.69 -6.81 5.80
C GLU A 70 3.11 -7.41 4.51
N ASP A 71 2.27 -6.65 3.82
CA ASP A 71 1.72 -7.02 2.52
C ASP A 71 2.78 -6.77 1.43
N PRO A 72 3.10 -7.75 0.58
CA PRO A 72 4.10 -7.58 -0.46
C PRO A 72 3.79 -6.49 -1.50
N VAL A 73 2.54 -6.41 -1.97
CA VAL A 73 2.01 -5.34 -2.85
C VAL A 73 0.50 -5.21 -2.60
N CYS A 74 0.13 -4.18 -1.86
CA CYS A 74 -1.23 -3.97 -1.36
C CYS A 74 -2.06 -3.12 -2.33
N GLY A 75 -2.84 -3.77 -3.20
CA GLY A 75 -3.75 -3.05 -4.11
C GLY A 75 -4.79 -2.22 -3.37
N SER A 76 -5.44 -2.78 -2.34
CA SER A 76 -6.43 -2.05 -1.54
C SER A 76 -5.81 -0.87 -0.77
N GLY A 77 -4.56 -0.98 -0.31
CA GLY A 77 -3.84 0.12 0.33
C GLY A 77 -3.61 1.28 -0.63
N HIS A 78 -3.30 0.99 -1.89
CA HIS A 78 -3.11 2.03 -2.90
C HIS A 78 -4.42 2.78 -3.24
N CYS A 79 -5.60 2.20 -2.97
CA CYS A 79 -6.87 2.95 -3.05
C CYS A 79 -6.94 4.09 -2.02
N HIS A 80 -6.18 4.02 -0.93
CA HIS A 80 -6.07 5.10 0.06
C HIS A 80 -4.88 6.01 -0.21
N ILE A 81 -3.74 5.45 -0.65
CA ILE A 81 -2.49 6.18 -0.86
C ILE A 81 -2.56 7.08 -2.11
N ILE A 82 -3.01 6.53 -3.24
CA ILE A 82 -2.96 7.22 -4.53
C ILE A 82 -3.78 8.52 -4.56
N PRO A 83 -5.00 8.61 -4.03
CA PRO A 83 -5.73 9.87 -4.00
C PRO A 83 -4.98 10.98 -3.25
N ILE A 84 -4.31 10.65 -2.14
CA ILE A 84 -3.52 11.59 -1.35
C ILE A 84 -2.31 12.08 -2.16
N MET A 85 -1.59 11.14 -2.81
CA MET A 85 -0.40 11.48 -3.59
C MET A 85 -0.74 12.19 -4.90
N ALA A 86 -1.85 11.84 -5.55
CA ALA A 86 -2.36 12.52 -6.73
C ALA A 86 -2.67 14.00 -6.45
N ASP A 87 -3.33 14.28 -5.33
CA ASP A 87 -3.61 15.64 -4.87
C ASP A 87 -2.32 16.44 -4.62
N LYS A 88 -1.37 15.85 -3.89
CA LYS A 88 -0.07 16.48 -3.61
C LYS A 88 0.76 16.78 -4.86
N LEU A 89 0.67 15.93 -5.88
CA LEU A 89 1.43 16.06 -7.13
C LEU A 89 0.68 16.82 -8.22
N GLY A 90 -0.64 17.02 -8.07
CA GLY A 90 -1.49 17.62 -9.10
C GLY A 90 -1.56 16.79 -10.38
N LYS A 91 -1.48 15.45 -10.30
CA LYS A 91 -1.51 14.54 -11.46
C LYS A 91 -2.44 13.35 -11.22
N GLN A 92 -2.95 12.78 -12.30
CA GLN A 92 -3.86 11.63 -12.27
C GLN A 92 -3.15 10.29 -12.52
N ASP A 93 -2.05 10.33 -13.28
CA ASP A 93 -1.22 9.17 -13.58
C ASP A 93 -0.03 9.12 -12.63
N LEU A 94 0.07 8.06 -11.83
CA LEU A 94 1.15 7.86 -10.87
C LEU A 94 1.81 6.50 -11.08
N LYS A 95 3.13 6.50 -11.05
CA LYS A 95 3.93 5.29 -10.90
C LYS A 95 4.32 5.15 -9.43
N ALA A 96 3.74 4.16 -8.74
CA ALA A 96 3.99 3.89 -7.33
C ALA A 96 4.92 2.69 -7.15
N TYR A 97 5.69 2.69 -6.07
CA TYR A 97 6.52 1.56 -5.66
C TYR A 97 6.18 1.15 -4.22
N GLN A 98 5.84 -0.12 -4.02
CA GLN A 98 5.72 -0.66 -2.66
C GLN A 98 7.04 -1.30 -2.26
N ALA A 99 7.71 -0.70 -1.27
CA ALA A 99 9.05 -1.05 -0.80
C ALA A 99 9.03 -2.16 0.25
N SER A 100 8.23 -3.20 0.04
CA SER A 100 8.29 -4.44 0.82
C SER A 100 9.58 -5.22 0.49
N GLN A 101 9.87 -6.29 1.24
CA GLN A 101 11.01 -7.16 0.96
C GLN A 101 11.02 -7.68 -0.49
N ARG A 102 9.84 -8.00 -1.06
CA ARG A 102 9.70 -8.41 -2.46
C ARG A 102 9.78 -7.23 -3.41
N GLY A 103 9.21 -6.12 -3.03
CA GLY A 103 8.98 -4.96 -3.87
C GLY A 103 7.88 -5.16 -4.91
N GLY A 104 7.39 -4.07 -5.47
CA GLY A 104 6.45 -4.10 -6.59
C GLY A 104 6.10 -2.73 -7.11
N GLU A 105 5.96 -2.65 -8.43
CA GLU A 105 5.54 -1.44 -9.13
C GLU A 105 4.05 -1.48 -9.41
N LEU A 106 3.39 -0.34 -9.26
CA LEU A 106 2.00 -0.14 -9.63
C LEU A 106 1.90 1.08 -10.55
N TYR A 107 1.14 0.91 -11.62
CA TYR A 107 0.78 1.97 -12.54
C TYR A 107 -0.67 2.34 -12.26
N CYS A 108 -0.88 3.54 -11.78
CA CYS A 108 -2.14 4.01 -11.22
C CYS A 108 -2.71 5.15 -12.04
N HIS A 109 -4.00 5.09 -12.39
CA HIS A 109 -4.74 6.18 -13.02
C HIS A 109 -5.97 6.51 -12.19
N LEU A 110 -6.04 7.75 -11.68
CA LEU A 110 -7.14 8.26 -10.87
C LEU A 110 -8.02 9.19 -11.70
N GLU A 111 -9.24 8.78 -12.00
CA GLU A 111 -10.21 9.57 -12.74
C GLU A 111 -11.59 9.50 -12.08
N GLN A 112 -12.24 10.65 -11.88
CA GLN A 112 -13.60 10.76 -11.33
C GLN A 112 -13.83 9.95 -10.04
N GLY A 113 -12.82 9.92 -9.16
CA GLY A 113 -12.86 9.19 -7.89
C GLY A 113 -12.71 7.67 -8.03
N ARG A 114 -12.41 7.16 -9.23
CA ARG A 114 -12.09 5.75 -9.48
C ARG A 114 -10.61 5.59 -9.76
N LEU A 115 -10.03 4.56 -9.16
CA LEU A 115 -8.63 4.21 -9.33
C LEU A 115 -8.51 2.95 -10.19
N ALA A 116 -7.91 3.07 -11.37
CA ALA A 116 -7.41 1.94 -12.14
C ALA A 116 -5.96 1.65 -11.72
N MET A 117 -5.64 0.39 -11.50
CA MET A 117 -4.30 -0.06 -11.14
C MET A 117 -3.86 -1.19 -12.07
N ALA A 118 -2.60 -1.13 -12.50
CA ALA A 118 -1.94 -2.18 -13.26
C ALA A 118 -0.60 -2.53 -12.62
N GLY A 119 -0.11 -3.73 -12.87
CA GLY A 119 1.18 -4.23 -12.41
C GLY A 119 1.59 -5.44 -13.21
N TYR A 120 2.77 -5.96 -12.94
CA TYR A 120 3.27 -7.17 -13.59
C TYR A 120 2.79 -8.42 -12.85
N ALA A 121 2.43 -9.44 -13.61
CA ALA A 121 2.09 -10.78 -13.11
C ALA A 121 2.76 -11.84 -13.97
N ALA A 122 3.14 -12.94 -13.34
CA ALA A 122 3.64 -14.12 -14.05
C ALA A 122 2.61 -15.25 -13.94
N LEU A 123 2.32 -15.91 -15.05
CA LEU A 123 1.50 -17.13 -15.03
C LEU A 123 2.30 -18.23 -14.33
N TYR A 124 1.81 -18.67 -13.18
CA TYR A 124 2.44 -19.71 -12.38
C TYR A 124 1.88 -21.10 -12.69
N SER A 125 0.55 -21.20 -12.84
CA SER A 125 -0.13 -22.47 -13.13
C SER A 125 -1.50 -22.23 -13.77
N GLU A 126 -1.93 -23.23 -14.54
CA GLU A 126 -3.33 -23.38 -15.01
C GLU A 126 -3.87 -24.70 -14.45
N ALA A 127 -5.14 -24.73 -14.06
CA ALA A 127 -5.76 -25.94 -13.52
C ALA A 127 -7.23 -26.01 -13.89
N ASP A 128 -7.69 -27.22 -14.25
CA ASP A 128 -9.10 -27.52 -14.44
C ASP A 128 -9.74 -27.87 -13.09
N LEU A 129 -10.70 -27.09 -12.65
CA LEU A 129 -11.46 -27.37 -11.44
C LEU A 129 -12.73 -28.15 -11.75
N LYS A 130 -12.85 -29.35 -11.17
CA LYS A 130 -14.09 -30.15 -11.23
C LYS A 130 -14.88 -29.94 -9.96
N ILE A 131 -15.95 -29.13 -10.05
CA ILE A 131 -16.82 -28.83 -8.91
C ILE A 131 -18.01 -29.80 -8.96
N PRO A 132 -18.21 -30.66 -7.93
CA PRO A 132 -19.35 -31.55 -7.90
C PRO A 132 -20.69 -30.78 -7.95
N GLY A 133 -21.62 -31.21 -8.84
CA GLY A 133 -22.93 -30.59 -8.93
C GLY A 133 -23.07 -29.41 -9.90
N VAL A 134 -22.00 -28.91 -10.47
CA VAL A 134 -22.06 -27.98 -11.61
C VAL A 134 -22.11 -28.84 -12.89
N LYS A 135 -23.16 -28.68 -13.66
CA LYS A 135 -23.26 -29.29 -15.03
C LYS A 135 -22.68 -28.28 -16.02
N ASP A 136 -21.87 -28.77 -16.95
CA ASP A 136 -21.36 -28.00 -18.10
C ASP A 136 -22.51 -27.44 -18.95
#